data_34b807c63403ac9f0a862c5dcb9b59db
#
_entry.id   34b807c63403ac9f0a862c5dcb9b59db
#
_cell.length_a   1.000
_cell.length_b   1.000
_cell.length_c   1.000
_cell.angle_alpha   90.00
_cell.angle_beta   90.00
_cell.angle_gamma   90.00
#
_symmetry.space_group_name_H-M   'P 1'
#
loop_
_entity.id
_entity.type
_entity.pdbx_description
1 polymer ?
#
loop_
_entity_poly.entity_id
_entity_poly.type
_entity_poly.pdbx_seq_one_letter_code
_entity_poly.pdbx_strand_id
1 'polypeptide(L)'
;QILLKSRHNGGLPNLNSEVGKHWGNNGNIMAMRTWLTQETGADQCTVPTTAYGDLDNPVTPLLAEQAPFPLGMELRQLLALAITKNPERGYFTYNPVTEDVDLHFNQSQMEISRQAMGNFINRLNAANGGVLESVMYFGGKQYGDDFTYHPLGGAVLGLASDHYGRLKGHDNLYCLDGSMIPGFSCCANPALTIAAIAERSMEKILAENFK
;
A
#
# COMPACT_ATOMS: atom_id res chain seq x y z
N GLN A 1 6.73 5.20 13.54
CA GLN A 1 7.69 6.21 14.03
C GLN A 1 7.53 6.42 15.54
N ILE A 2 6.39 6.93 16.03
CA ILE A 2 6.15 7.28 17.45
C ILE A 2 6.54 6.15 18.41
N LEU A 3 6.06 4.94 18.18
CA LEU A 3 6.32 3.79 19.08
C LEU A 3 7.82 3.42 19.13
N LEU A 4 8.49 3.37 18.00
CA LEU A 4 9.92 3.04 17.94
C LEU A 4 10.78 4.14 18.56
N LYS A 5 10.45 5.41 18.34
CA LYS A 5 11.10 6.55 18.99
C LYS A 5 10.88 6.52 20.52
N SER A 6 9.64 6.24 20.97
CA SER A 6 9.33 6.12 22.39
C SER A 6 10.10 4.97 23.06
N ARG A 7 10.24 3.82 22.39
CA ARG A 7 11.07 2.72 22.89
C ARG A 7 12.53 3.14 23.05
N HIS A 8 13.09 3.79 22.03
CA HIS A 8 14.48 4.25 22.06
C HIS A 8 14.74 5.23 23.19
N ASN A 9 13.81 6.14 23.45
CA ASN A 9 13.92 7.16 24.49
C ASN A 9 13.48 6.67 25.89
N GLY A 10 13.22 5.38 26.06
CA GLY A 10 12.86 4.77 27.35
C GLY A 10 11.41 4.97 27.78
N GLY A 11 10.57 5.61 26.97
CA GLY A 11 9.15 5.81 27.27
C GLY A 11 8.31 4.53 27.15
N LEU A 12 8.73 3.59 26.29
CA LEU A 12 8.08 2.28 26.10
C LEU A 12 9.14 1.16 26.14
N PRO A 13 9.81 0.91 27.28
CA PRO A 13 10.92 -0.04 27.35
C PRO A 13 10.49 -1.49 27.06
N ASN A 14 9.24 -1.84 27.35
CA ASN A 14 8.66 -3.17 27.15
C ASN A 14 7.89 -3.31 25.81
N LEU A 15 8.10 -2.39 24.87
CA LEU A 15 7.42 -2.46 23.59
C LEU A 15 7.76 -3.77 22.87
N ASN A 16 6.73 -4.48 22.44
CA ASN A 16 6.84 -5.75 21.75
C ASN A 16 7.77 -5.64 20.52
N SER A 17 8.64 -6.63 20.33
CA SER A 17 9.64 -6.66 19.25
C SER A 17 9.04 -6.80 17.85
N GLU A 18 7.76 -7.15 17.74
CA GLU A 18 7.04 -7.21 16.45
C GLU A 18 6.55 -5.84 15.97
N VAL A 19 6.57 -4.81 16.84
CA VAL A 19 6.27 -3.43 16.42
C VAL A 19 7.33 -2.95 15.43
N GLY A 20 6.86 -2.43 14.29
CA GLY A 20 7.68 -1.99 13.16
C GLY A 20 7.91 -3.06 12.09
N LYS A 21 7.42 -4.29 12.27
CA LYS A 21 7.59 -5.39 11.30
C LYS A 21 6.34 -5.61 10.45
N HIS A 22 6.50 -6.47 9.44
CA HIS A 22 5.45 -6.89 8.51
C HIS A 22 4.82 -5.75 7.72
N TRP A 23 5.61 -4.71 7.44
CA TRP A 23 5.19 -3.62 6.57
C TRP A 23 5.08 -4.09 5.11
N GLY A 24 4.12 -3.53 4.40
CA GLY A 24 4.00 -3.68 2.95
C GLY A 24 3.29 -2.47 2.36
N ASN A 25 3.55 -2.25 1.09
CA ASN A 25 2.97 -1.14 0.32
C ASN A 25 1.63 -1.49 -0.33
N ASN A 26 0.95 -2.54 0.14
CA ASN A 26 -0.26 -3.09 -0.48
C ASN A 26 -0.08 -3.53 -1.94
N GLY A 27 1.15 -3.86 -2.36
CA GLY A 27 1.46 -4.19 -3.75
C GLY A 27 1.19 -3.04 -4.73
N ASN A 28 1.21 -1.79 -4.24
CA ASN A 28 0.99 -0.62 -5.08
C ASN A 28 2.10 -0.47 -6.10
N ILE A 29 1.71 -0.27 -7.35
CA ILE A 29 2.59 0.08 -8.46
C ILE A 29 1.83 0.93 -9.46
N MET A 30 2.51 1.86 -10.12
CA MET A 30 1.91 2.70 -11.15
C MET A 30 2.53 2.43 -12.50
N ALA A 31 1.73 2.52 -13.55
CA ALA A 31 2.19 2.54 -14.94
C ALA A 31 1.49 3.64 -15.71
N MET A 32 2.19 4.20 -16.66
CA MET A 32 1.67 5.20 -17.57
C MET A 32 1.62 4.63 -18.98
N ARG A 33 0.53 4.91 -19.68
CA ARG A 33 0.34 4.56 -21.09
C ARG A 33 0.10 5.82 -21.89
N THR A 34 0.68 5.89 -23.07
CA THR A 34 0.51 7.01 -23.97
C THR A 34 -0.10 6.52 -25.27
N TRP A 35 -1.25 7.07 -25.68
CA TRP A 35 -1.82 6.84 -27.00
C TRP A 35 -1.23 7.81 -28.00
N LEU A 36 -0.77 7.29 -29.15
CA LEU A 36 -0.18 8.11 -30.17
C LEU A 36 -1.23 8.83 -31.04
N THR A 37 -2.41 8.23 -31.16
CA THR A 37 -3.40 8.60 -32.19
C THR A 37 -4.74 9.09 -31.65
N GLN A 38 -4.99 8.98 -30.35
CA GLN A 38 -6.29 9.36 -29.78
C GLN A 38 -6.17 10.05 -28.42
N GLU A 39 -7.15 10.86 -28.12
CA GLU A 39 -7.36 11.43 -26.79
C GLU A 39 -7.82 10.33 -25.83
N THR A 40 -7.35 10.36 -24.60
CA THR A 40 -7.70 9.37 -23.58
C THR A 40 -8.90 9.79 -22.73
N GLY A 41 -9.21 11.09 -22.70
CA GLY A 41 -10.22 11.61 -21.79
C GLY A 41 -9.89 11.37 -20.29
N ALA A 42 -8.59 11.24 -19.98
CA ALA A 42 -8.12 10.86 -18.65
C ALA A 42 -7.94 12.07 -17.71
N ASP A 43 -8.65 13.14 -17.96
CA ASP A 43 -8.74 14.29 -17.08
C ASP A 43 -9.38 13.93 -15.73
N GLN A 44 -9.25 14.81 -14.78
CA GLN A 44 -9.71 14.58 -13.42
C GLN A 44 -11.20 14.21 -13.38
N CYS A 45 -11.49 13.03 -12.84
CA CYS A 45 -12.85 12.54 -12.64
C CYS A 45 -13.10 12.22 -11.15
N THR A 46 -14.36 12.23 -10.75
CA THR A 46 -14.79 12.00 -9.37
C THR A 46 -14.68 10.51 -8.97
N VAL A 47 -14.89 9.62 -9.96
CA VAL A 47 -14.83 8.16 -9.75
C VAL A 47 -13.92 7.56 -10.80
N PRO A 48 -12.75 7.05 -10.39
CA PRO A 48 -11.82 6.43 -11.33
C PRO A 48 -12.41 5.15 -11.92
N THR A 49 -12.13 4.92 -13.20
CA THR A 49 -12.42 3.63 -13.84
C THR A 49 -11.51 2.57 -13.25
N THR A 50 -12.08 1.41 -12.91
CA THR A 50 -11.35 0.27 -12.36
C THR A 50 -11.45 -0.95 -13.26
N ALA A 51 -10.40 -1.76 -13.25
CA ALA A 51 -10.37 -3.04 -13.94
C ALA A 51 -9.65 -4.09 -13.09
N TYR A 52 -10.21 -5.29 -13.06
CA TYR A 52 -9.55 -6.43 -12.44
C TYR A 52 -8.76 -7.21 -13.49
N GLY A 53 -7.56 -7.63 -13.13
CA GLY A 53 -6.70 -8.48 -13.94
C GLY A 53 -6.33 -9.76 -13.21
N ASP A 54 -6.36 -10.88 -13.94
CA ASP A 54 -5.88 -12.20 -13.47
C ASP A 54 -6.39 -12.65 -12.09
N LEU A 55 -7.65 -12.39 -11.76
CA LEU A 55 -8.20 -12.74 -10.45
C LEU A 55 -8.11 -14.24 -10.13
N ASP A 56 -8.14 -15.09 -11.15
CA ASP A 56 -8.00 -16.53 -11.00
C ASP A 56 -6.54 -16.98 -10.84
N ASN A 57 -5.58 -16.08 -11.04
CA ASN A 57 -4.17 -16.36 -10.85
C ASN A 57 -3.78 -16.11 -9.38
N PRO A 58 -3.33 -17.13 -8.63
CA PRO A 58 -2.98 -16.98 -7.23
C PRO A 58 -1.74 -16.10 -6.99
N VAL A 59 -0.94 -15.84 -8.02
CA VAL A 59 0.35 -15.13 -7.93
C VAL A 59 0.23 -13.68 -8.37
N THR A 60 -0.43 -13.42 -9.48
CA THR A 60 -0.46 -12.09 -10.13
C THR A 60 -1.85 -11.46 -10.27
N PRO A 61 -2.80 -11.67 -9.34
CA PRO A 61 -4.06 -10.93 -9.39
C PRO A 61 -3.80 -9.45 -9.12
N LEU A 62 -4.58 -8.58 -9.74
CA LEU A 62 -4.52 -7.16 -9.49
C LEU A 62 -5.87 -6.46 -9.65
N LEU A 63 -6.04 -5.36 -8.94
CA LEU A 63 -6.97 -4.28 -9.24
C LEU A 63 -6.16 -3.14 -9.85
N ALA A 64 -6.56 -2.65 -11.03
CA ALA A 64 -6.01 -1.44 -11.64
C ALA A 64 -7.05 -0.33 -11.59
N GLU A 65 -6.64 0.84 -11.15
CA GLU A 65 -7.46 2.04 -11.03
C GLU A 65 -6.85 3.15 -11.90
N GLN A 66 -7.67 3.84 -12.66
CA GLN A 66 -7.24 5.04 -13.36
C GLN A 66 -6.89 6.11 -12.33
N ALA A 67 -5.66 6.61 -12.37
CA ALA A 67 -5.26 7.79 -11.62
C ALA A 67 -5.56 9.03 -12.48
N PRO A 68 -6.38 9.99 -12.00
CA PRO A 68 -6.76 11.16 -12.77
C PRO A 68 -5.58 12.12 -12.90
N PHE A 69 -5.47 12.75 -14.08
CA PHE A 69 -4.60 13.91 -14.27
C PHE A 69 -5.33 15.21 -13.93
N PRO A 70 -4.62 16.25 -13.51
CA PRO A 70 -5.16 17.60 -13.50
C PRO A 70 -5.65 17.99 -14.90
N LEU A 71 -6.72 18.74 -14.95
CA LEU A 71 -7.32 19.20 -16.20
C LEU A 71 -6.28 19.84 -17.14
N GLY A 72 -6.23 19.38 -18.39
CA GLY A 72 -5.31 19.84 -19.41
C GLY A 72 -3.90 19.24 -19.35
N MET A 73 -3.62 18.32 -18.43
CA MET A 73 -2.32 17.64 -18.31
C MET A 73 -2.34 16.18 -18.81
N GLU A 74 -3.49 15.63 -19.10
CA GLU A 74 -3.68 14.24 -19.53
C GLU A 74 -3.04 13.90 -20.88
N LEU A 75 -3.03 14.85 -21.85
CA LEU A 75 -2.28 14.81 -23.11
C LEU A 75 -2.16 13.43 -23.78
N ARG A 76 -3.27 12.72 -23.98
CA ARG A 76 -3.29 11.35 -24.52
C ARG A 76 -2.60 10.31 -23.64
N GLN A 77 -2.48 10.59 -22.37
CA GLN A 77 -1.88 9.70 -21.37
C GLN A 77 -2.94 9.09 -20.48
N LEU A 78 -2.68 7.89 -19.99
CA LEU A 78 -3.45 7.23 -18.96
C LEU A 78 -2.49 6.75 -17.88
N LEU A 79 -2.68 7.22 -16.68
CA LEU A 79 -1.97 6.74 -15.50
C LEU A 79 -2.86 5.71 -14.78
N ALA A 80 -2.31 4.56 -14.46
CA ALA A 80 -3.00 3.52 -13.72
C ALA A 80 -2.23 3.16 -12.46
N LEU A 81 -2.92 3.17 -11.32
CA LEU A 81 -2.46 2.58 -10.07
C LEU A 81 -2.91 1.12 -10.04
N ALA A 82 -2.00 0.20 -9.81
CA ALA A 82 -2.37 -1.18 -9.48
C ALA A 82 -2.20 -1.46 -7.99
N ILE A 83 -3.07 -2.32 -7.50
CA ILE A 83 -3.01 -2.95 -6.18
C ILE A 83 -2.87 -4.44 -6.44
N THR A 84 -1.72 -5.00 -6.11
CA THR A 84 -1.36 -6.38 -6.42
C THR A 84 -1.26 -7.23 -5.17
N LYS A 85 -1.22 -8.54 -5.33
CA LYS A 85 -0.89 -9.47 -4.25
C LYS A 85 0.62 -9.56 -4.11
N ASN A 86 1.22 -8.74 -3.24
CA ASN A 86 2.65 -8.81 -2.95
C ASN A 86 2.90 -9.45 -1.58
N PRO A 87 3.53 -10.63 -1.50
CA PRO A 87 3.81 -11.32 -0.25
C PRO A 87 5.01 -10.75 0.51
N GLU A 88 5.82 -9.92 -0.14
CA GLU A 88 7.03 -9.37 0.46
C GLU A 88 6.73 -8.41 1.61
N ARG A 89 7.58 -8.43 2.62
CA ARG A 89 7.42 -7.61 3.82
C ARG A 89 8.70 -6.89 4.16
N GLY A 90 8.54 -5.63 4.56
CA GLY A 90 9.56 -4.80 5.12
C GLY A 90 9.41 -4.62 6.62
N TYR A 91 10.31 -3.85 7.19
CA TYR A 91 10.29 -3.46 8.59
C TYR A 91 10.93 -2.10 8.79
N PHE A 92 10.64 -1.48 9.93
CA PHE A 92 11.23 -0.21 10.33
C PHE A 92 12.25 -0.37 11.44
N THR A 93 13.34 0.38 11.37
CA THR A 93 14.25 0.63 12.49
C THR A 93 14.25 2.11 12.83
N TYR A 94 14.41 2.43 14.12
CA TYR A 94 14.59 3.82 14.53
C TYR A 94 16.02 4.26 14.28
N ASN A 95 16.20 5.41 13.66
CA ASN A 95 17.48 6.04 13.40
C ASN A 95 17.67 7.24 14.36
N PRO A 96 18.54 7.14 15.35
CA PRO A 96 18.73 8.22 16.33
C PRO A 96 19.43 9.45 15.76
N VAL A 97 20.10 9.33 14.61
CA VAL A 97 20.81 10.45 13.96
C VAL A 97 19.83 11.38 13.25
N THR A 98 18.86 10.79 12.54
CA THR A 98 17.81 11.55 11.83
C THR A 98 16.59 11.80 12.69
N GLU A 99 16.50 11.17 13.87
CA GLU A 99 15.32 11.11 14.75
C GLU A 99 14.06 10.59 14.07
N ASP A 100 14.23 9.77 13.04
CA ASP A 100 13.15 9.19 12.25
C ASP A 100 13.29 7.66 12.15
N VAL A 101 12.50 7.03 11.31
CA VAL A 101 12.56 5.59 11.05
C VAL A 101 13.08 5.33 9.64
N ASP A 102 13.96 4.36 9.52
CA ASP A 102 14.41 3.82 8.25
C ASP A 102 13.52 2.64 7.85
N LEU A 103 12.97 2.68 6.65
CA LEU A 103 12.22 1.57 6.06
C LEU A 103 13.18 0.63 5.35
N HIS A 104 13.14 -0.63 5.74
CA HIS A 104 13.87 -1.73 5.09
C HIS A 104 12.91 -2.50 4.16
N PHE A 105 12.73 -1.98 2.96
CA PHE A 105 11.97 -2.57 1.86
C PHE A 105 12.62 -2.09 0.57
N ASN A 106 13.10 -3.00 -0.25
CA ASN A 106 13.88 -2.65 -1.44
C ASN A 106 13.13 -2.96 -2.75
N GLN A 107 13.64 -2.44 -3.85
CA GLN A 107 13.00 -2.57 -5.17
C GLN A 107 12.83 -4.02 -5.65
N SER A 108 13.72 -4.95 -5.26
CA SER A 108 13.57 -6.36 -5.64
C SER A 108 12.32 -7.01 -5.03
N GLN A 109 11.84 -6.49 -3.91
CA GLN A 109 10.61 -6.95 -3.27
C GLN A 109 9.33 -6.52 -4.04
N MET A 110 9.47 -5.67 -5.06
CA MET A 110 8.37 -5.25 -5.95
C MET A 110 8.25 -6.09 -7.24
N GLU A 111 9.09 -7.09 -7.42
CA GLU A 111 9.16 -7.83 -8.70
C GLU A 111 7.82 -8.49 -9.09
N ILE A 112 7.14 -9.11 -8.13
CA ILE A 112 5.82 -9.73 -8.36
C ILE A 112 4.79 -8.67 -8.80
N SER A 113 4.81 -7.50 -8.17
CA SER A 113 3.92 -6.38 -8.54
C SER A 113 4.21 -5.86 -9.94
N ARG A 114 5.50 -5.73 -10.31
CA ARG A 114 5.91 -5.34 -11.67
C ARG A 114 5.45 -6.35 -12.71
N GLN A 115 5.62 -7.63 -12.43
CA GLN A 115 5.18 -8.69 -13.33
C GLN A 115 3.66 -8.69 -13.53
N ALA A 116 2.89 -8.54 -12.45
CA ALA A 116 1.44 -8.45 -12.52
C ALA A 116 0.99 -7.25 -13.36
N MET A 117 1.56 -6.07 -13.10
CA MET A 117 1.24 -4.86 -13.84
C MET A 117 1.68 -4.94 -15.30
N GLY A 118 2.89 -5.44 -15.58
CA GLY A 118 3.40 -5.61 -16.94
C GLY A 118 2.52 -6.54 -17.77
N ASN A 119 2.11 -7.69 -17.23
CA ASN A 119 1.19 -8.61 -17.90
C ASN A 119 -0.16 -7.95 -18.21
N PHE A 120 -0.69 -7.19 -17.27
CA PHE A 120 -1.96 -6.47 -17.46
C PHE A 120 -1.84 -5.41 -18.56
N ILE A 121 -0.81 -4.56 -18.52
CA ILE A 121 -0.56 -3.51 -19.52
C ILE A 121 -0.35 -4.11 -20.90
N ASN A 122 0.42 -5.20 -21.01
CA ASN A 122 0.64 -5.86 -22.31
C ASN A 122 -0.67 -6.36 -22.93
N ARG A 123 -1.58 -6.91 -22.14
CA ARG A 123 -2.91 -7.31 -22.62
C ARG A 123 -3.75 -6.11 -23.07
N LEU A 124 -3.73 -5.03 -22.28
CA LEU A 124 -4.41 -3.80 -22.68
C LEU A 124 -3.84 -3.22 -23.97
N ASN A 125 -2.52 -3.22 -24.13
CA ASN A 125 -1.87 -2.73 -25.35
C ASN A 125 -2.23 -3.59 -26.57
N ALA A 126 -2.25 -4.92 -26.42
CA ALA A 126 -2.67 -5.83 -27.49
C ALA A 126 -4.12 -5.60 -27.93
N ALA A 127 -5.01 -5.25 -26.99
CA ALA A 127 -6.41 -4.96 -27.28
C ALA A 127 -6.66 -3.57 -27.90
N ASN A 128 -5.72 -2.64 -27.72
CA ASN A 128 -5.91 -1.23 -28.05
C ASN A 128 -4.80 -0.73 -28.97
N GLY A 129 -4.48 -1.00 -30.03
CA GLY A 129 -3.38 -0.54 -30.90
C GLY A 129 -2.97 0.93 -30.75
N GLY A 130 -1.78 1.29 -31.23
CA GLY A 130 -1.27 2.67 -31.21
C GLY A 130 -0.87 3.22 -29.84
N VAL A 131 -0.58 2.34 -28.90
CA VAL A 131 -0.17 2.68 -27.53
C VAL A 131 1.34 2.58 -27.41
N LEU A 132 1.95 3.60 -26.83
CA LEU A 132 3.32 3.57 -26.34
C LEU A 132 3.31 3.39 -24.84
N GLU A 133 3.84 2.28 -24.38
CA GLU A 133 4.01 2.04 -22.94
C GLU A 133 5.22 2.81 -22.41
N SER A 134 5.06 3.43 -21.25
CA SER A 134 6.17 4.00 -20.51
C SER A 134 6.12 3.51 -19.06
N VAL A 135 7.02 2.60 -18.72
CA VAL A 135 7.26 2.14 -17.34
C VAL A 135 8.44 2.86 -16.69
N MET A 136 9.17 3.63 -17.48
CA MET A 136 10.34 4.38 -17.03
C MET A 136 9.97 5.81 -16.73
N TYR A 137 10.39 6.28 -15.57
CA TYR A 137 10.15 7.64 -15.14
C TYR A 137 11.46 8.24 -14.62
N PHE A 138 11.65 9.53 -14.78
CA PHE A 138 12.79 10.32 -14.34
C PHE A 138 14.05 9.58 -13.84
N GLY A 139 15.14 9.65 -14.57
CA GLY A 139 16.44 9.11 -14.15
C GLY A 139 16.56 7.58 -14.25
N GLY A 140 15.71 6.92 -15.02
CA GLY A 140 15.79 5.48 -15.25
C GLY A 140 15.11 4.62 -14.18
N LYS A 141 14.47 5.23 -13.17
CA LYS A 141 13.61 4.50 -12.23
C LYS A 141 12.30 4.12 -12.88
N GLN A 142 11.79 2.96 -12.54
CA GLN A 142 10.42 2.61 -12.85
C GLN A 142 9.46 3.48 -12.04
N TYR A 143 8.40 3.96 -12.68
CA TYR A 143 7.41 4.75 -11.98
C TYR A 143 6.70 3.92 -10.92
N GLY A 144 6.67 4.44 -9.69
CA GLY A 144 5.98 3.81 -8.58
C GLY A 144 6.77 2.78 -7.78
N ASP A 145 8.05 2.56 -8.09
CA ASP A 145 8.89 1.66 -7.31
C ASP A 145 9.02 2.06 -5.82
N ASP A 146 9.00 3.35 -5.54
CA ASP A 146 9.13 3.92 -4.19
C ASP A 146 7.79 4.54 -3.72
N PHE A 147 6.66 3.96 -4.15
CA PHE A 147 5.36 4.59 -4.03
C PHE A 147 4.35 3.71 -3.28
N THR A 148 3.57 4.31 -2.40
CA THR A 148 2.35 3.70 -1.87
C THR A 148 1.34 4.75 -1.41
N TYR A 149 0.07 4.53 -1.69
CA TYR A 149 -1.05 5.18 -1.02
C TYR A 149 -1.57 4.37 0.17
N HIS A 150 -1.11 3.14 0.31
CA HIS A 150 -1.69 2.16 1.20
C HIS A 150 -0.61 1.50 2.09
N PRO A 151 0.10 2.28 2.94
CA PRO A 151 1.06 1.69 3.86
C PRO A 151 0.33 0.83 4.90
N LEU A 152 0.66 -0.44 4.98
CA LEU A 152 0.06 -1.42 5.89
C LEU A 152 1.13 -2.13 6.71
N GLY A 153 0.78 -2.58 7.90
CA GLY A 153 1.71 -3.30 8.78
C GLY A 153 2.51 -2.41 9.72
N GLY A 154 3.23 -3.01 10.66
CA GLY A 154 3.98 -2.34 11.71
C GLY A 154 3.41 -2.53 13.13
N ALA A 155 2.10 -2.82 13.27
CA ALA A 155 1.48 -3.17 14.56
C ALA A 155 0.44 -4.29 14.38
N VAL A 156 0.82 -5.33 13.62
CA VAL A 156 -0.08 -6.36 13.11
C VAL A 156 -0.84 -7.08 14.23
N LEU A 157 -2.16 -7.27 14.00
CA LEU A 157 -3.05 -8.01 14.89
C LEU A 157 -2.54 -9.44 15.13
N GLY A 158 -2.58 -9.87 16.39
CA GLY A 158 -2.10 -11.18 16.81
C GLY A 158 -0.57 -11.26 16.96
N LEU A 159 0.22 -10.36 16.36
CA LEU A 159 1.67 -10.32 16.47
C LEU A 159 2.14 -9.20 17.42
N ALA A 160 2.14 -7.95 16.98
CA ALA A 160 2.52 -6.80 17.80
C ALA A 160 1.41 -6.37 18.76
N SER A 161 0.17 -6.56 18.37
CA SER A 161 -1.03 -6.27 19.16
C SER A 161 -1.87 -7.53 19.38
N ASP A 162 -2.88 -7.44 20.25
CA ASP A 162 -3.94 -8.43 20.33
C ASP A 162 -4.90 -8.31 19.12
N HIS A 163 -5.98 -9.08 19.10
CA HIS A 163 -6.93 -9.07 17.98
C HIS A 163 -7.85 -7.83 17.95
N TYR A 164 -7.67 -6.89 18.87
CA TYR A 164 -8.42 -5.63 18.99
C TYR A 164 -7.51 -4.41 19.01
N GLY A 165 -6.25 -4.56 18.57
CA GLY A 165 -5.31 -3.46 18.39
C GLY A 165 -4.57 -3.01 19.66
N ARG A 166 -4.81 -3.63 20.85
CA ARG A 166 -4.04 -3.33 22.07
C ARG A 166 -2.61 -3.84 21.89
N LEU A 167 -1.63 -2.98 22.04
CA LEU A 167 -0.23 -3.38 21.95
C LEU A 167 0.15 -4.32 23.08
N LYS A 168 0.72 -5.47 22.73
CA LYS A 168 1.14 -6.48 23.71
C LYS A 168 2.14 -5.91 24.71
N GLY A 169 1.86 -6.10 25.99
CA GLY A 169 2.67 -5.55 27.09
C GLY A 169 2.24 -4.16 27.57
N HIS A 170 1.14 -3.61 27.04
CA HIS A 170 0.61 -2.30 27.42
C HIS A 170 -0.92 -2.33 27.57
N ASP A 171 -1.43 -1.96 28.74
CA ASP A 171 -2.87 -2.09 29.05
C ASP A 171 -3.74 -1.07 28.32
N ASN A 172 -3.26 0.15 28.09
CA ASN A 172 -4.04 1.27 27.56
C ASN A 172 -3.44 1.89 26.28
N LEU A 173 -2.68 1.12 25.49
CA LEU A 173 -2.07 1.59 24.28
C LEU A 173 -2.58 0.77 23.09
N TYR A 174 -3.20 1.45 22.12
CA TYR A 174 -3.86 0.82 20.98
C TYR A 174 -3.34 1.40 19.65
N CYS A 175 -3.31 0.55 18.64
CA CYS A 175 -3.15 0.94 17.24
C CYS A 175 -4.44 0.56 16.50
N LEU A 176 -5.11 1.55 15.86
CA LEU A 176 -6.40 1.36 15.19
C LEU A 176 -6.37 1.94 13.77
N ASP A 177 -5.33 1.62 13.03
CA ASP A 177 -5.10 2.11 11.68
C ASP A 177 -4.57 0.99 10.75
N GLY A 178 -4.10 1.34 9.55
CA GLY A 178 -3.56 0.40 8.58
C GLY A 178 -2.38 -0.44 9.09
N SER A 179 -1.73 -0.05 10.17
CA SER A 179 -0.64 -0.84 10.77
C SER A 179 -1.09 -2.19 11.35
N MET A 180 -2.39 -2.35 11.60
CA MET A 180 -2.98 -3.62 12.06
C MET A 180 -2.98 -4.72 10.99
N ILE A 181 -2.92 -4.35 9.70
CA ILE A 181 -3.05 -5.28 8.56
C ILE A 181 -1.65 -5.71 8.10
N PRO A 182 -1.38 -7.01 7.87
CA PRO A 182 -0.03 -7.49 7.56
C PRO A 182 0.41 -7.20 6.10
N GLY A 183 0.57 -5.92 5.76
CA GLY A 183 1.25 -5.45 4.56
C GLY A 183 0.47 -5.49 3.25
N PHE A 184 -0.70 -6.16 3.15
CA PHE A 184 -1.56 -6.10 1.97
C PHE A 184 -3.01 -6.46 2.27
N SER A 185 -3.93 -5.96 1.44
CA SER A 185 -5.39 -6.16 1.54
C SER A 185 -5.97 -6.93 0.35
N CYS A 186 -5.19 -7.81 -0.27
CA CYS A 186 -5.63 -8.71 -1.34
C CYS A 186 -6.31 -8.00 -2.52
N CYS A 187 -5.55 -7.14 -3.23
CA CYS A 187 -6.02 -6.44 -4.44
C CYS A 187 -7.26 -5.55 -4.18
N ALA A 188 -7.28 -4.87 -3.05
CA ALA A 188 -8.34 -3.93 -2.71
C ALA A 188 -7.77 -2.69 -2.02
N ASN A 189 -8.49 -1.57 -2.12
CA ASN A 189 -8.24 -0.40 -1.29
C ASN A 189 -8.49 -0.75 0.18
N PRO A 190 -7.57 -0.45 1.11
CA PRO A 190 -7.67 -0.95 2.48
C PRO A 190 -8.59 -0.12 3.39
N ALA A 191 -9.06 1.06 2.96
CA ALA A 191 -9.76 2.01 3.81
C ALA A 191 -11.00 1.42 4.51
N LEU A 192 -11.85 0.69 3.76
CA LEU A 192 -13.03 0.05 4.34
C LEU A 192 -12.65 -1.05 5.34
N THR A 193 -11.63 -1.86 5.03
CA THR A 193 -11.13 -2.90 5.93
C THR A 193 -10.54 -2.30 7.20
N ILE A 194 -9.76 -1.23 7.07
CA ILE A 194 -9.19 -0.50 8.23
C ILE A 194 -10.31 0.03 9.11
N ALA A 195 -11.31 0.72 8.53
CA ALA A 195 -12.45 1.27 9.27
C ALA A 195 -13.26 0.18 9.99
N ALA A 196 -13.56 -0.91 9.31
CA ALA A 196 -14.32 -2.02 9.90
C ALA A 196 -13.57 -2.70 11.07
N ILE A 197 -12.24 -2.88 10.96
CA ILE A 197 -11.42 -3.43 12.05
C ILE A 197 -11.35 -2.43 13.22
N ALA A 198 -11.18 -1.15 12.94
CA ALA A 198 -11.13 -0.11 13.95
C ALA A 198 -12.46 0.00 14.72
N GLU A 199 -13.59 0.00 14.03
CA GLU A 199 -14.94 0.02 14.62
C GLU A 199 -15.16 -1.19 15.53
N ARG A 200 -14.92 -2.39 15.04
CA ARG A 200 -14.99 -3.62 15.86
C ARG A 200 -14.11 -3.53 17.11
N SER A 201 -12.91 -2.96 16.98
CA SER A 201 -11.97 -2.81 18.09
C SER A 201 -12.48 -1.79 19.11
N MET A 202 -13.06 -0.68 18.63
CA MET A 202 -13.64 0.36 19.51
C MET A 202 -14.82 -0.15 20.31
N GLU A 203 -15.70 -0.97 19.75
CA GLU A 203 -16.79 -1.60 20.52
C GLU A 203 -16.25 -2.38 21.73
N LYS A 204 -15.18 -3.16 21.51
CA LYS A 204 -14.55 -3.93 22.58
C LYS A 204 -13.86 -3.05 23.61
N ILE A 205 -13.14 -2.02 23.17
CA ILE A 205 -12.43 -1.06 24.04
C ILE A 205 -13.42 -0.32 24.95
N LEU A 206 -14.53 0.15 24.38
CA LEU A 206 -15.57 0.85 25.14
C LEU A 206 -16.23 -0.09 26.19
N ALA A 207 -16.51 -1.32 25.81
CA ALA A 207 -17.11 -2.30 26.71
C ALA A 207 -16.19 -2.67 27.91
N GLU A 208 -14.87 -2.64 27.72
CA GLU A 208 -13.90 -3.00 28.76
C GLU A 208 -13.47 -1.83 29.65
N ASN A 209 -13.29 -0.65 29.07
CA ASN A 209 -12.62 0.47 29.76
C ASN A 209 -13.58 1.58 30.23
N PHE A 210 -14.85 1.58 29.79
CA PHE A 210 -15.81 2.65 30.08
C PHE A 210 -17.15 2.08 30.60
N LYS A 211 -17.07 1.24 31.62
CA LYS A 211 -18.25 0.72 32.32
C LYS A 211 -18.77 1.71 33.35
#